data_23c4e66dde1a96b860f0cb7c2f15bda7
#
_entry.id   23c4e66dde1a96b860f0cb7c2f15bda7
#
_cell.length_a   1.000
_cell.length_b   1.000
_cell.length_c   1.000
_cell.angle_alpha   90.00
_cell.angle_beta   90.00
_cell.angle_gamma   90.00
#
_symmetry.space_group_name_H-M   'P 1'
#
loop_
_entity.id
_entity.type
_entity.pdbx_description
1 polymer ?
#
loop_
_entity_poly.entity_id
_entity_poly.type
_entity_poly.pdbx_seq_one_letter_code
_entity_poly.pdbx_strand_id
1 'polypeptide(L)'
;MNRHLGAERYELEHRLGHGGMATVYLARDLKLDREVAIKLLADNYAGDDEVRKRFSREARLAARLDHPNVVQVFDVGEEDDRPYIVMEHVDGGTLADRLNGRKRAMARAESLRLLCQLCDGLAHAHSKKLIHRDIKPQNLLLRESDGCLKITDFGIARAAEETARLTRPGKVIGTDHYMAPEQLADGNITPAVDVYACGVVADELLPEDRGAELREIVGRCLREDPNERFSDARSLGAALAEVDGGEGAAVVRRIKSQARTKPLPAGATASWPNPADTARRRHSLRVRVAAIVAALALVAAGLIVALGSDGGPDSPTRADGAKQPPRPTVVPRSDDPAQQARELADFLRAQSR
;
A
#
# COMPACT_ATOMS: atom_id res chain seq x y z
N MET A 1 -14.19 1.83 12.52
CA MET A 1 -12.83 1.55 12.05
C MET A 1 -11.93 1.62 13.28
N ASN A 2 -11.14 0.59 13.54
CA ASN A 2 -10.20 0.63 14.67
C ASN A 2 -9.19 1.77 14.38
N ARG A 3 -9.04 2.69 15.33
CA ARG A 3 -8.17 3.87 15.15
C ARG A 3 -6.69 3.55 15.36
N HIS A 4 -6.40 2.35 15.86
CA HIS A 4 -5.06 1.87 16.18
C HIS A 4 -4.74 0.60 15.41
N LEU A 5 -3.47 0.44 15.04
CA LEU A 5 -2.90 -0.74 14.38
C LEU A 5 -1.66 -1.22 15.13
N GLY A 6 -1.27 -2.47 14.88
CA GLY A 6 -0.03 -3.03 15.40
C GLY A 6 0.01 -3.11 16.93
N ALA A 7 -1.04 -3.69 17.55
CA ALA A 7 -1.19 -3.75 19.00
C ALA A 7 -1.09 -2.36 19.65
N GLU A 8 -1.86 -1.41 19.11
CA GLU A 8 -1.98 -0.01 19.57
C GLU A 8 -0.72 0.85 19.36
N ARG A 9 0.26 0.38 18.59
CA ARG A 9 1.48 1.14 18.31
C ARG A 9 1.24 2.33 17.38
N TYR A 10 0.37 2.17 16.37
CA TYR A 10 0.14 3.19 15.34
C TYR A 10 -1.26 3.76 15.49
N GLU A 11 -1.37 5.03 15.82
CA GLU A 11 -2.64 5.76 15.87
C GLU A 11 -2.91 6.40 14.50
N LEU A 12 -4.01 5.98 13.84
CA LEU A 12 -4.44 6.57 12.58
C LEU A 12 -5.07 7.94 12.80
N GLU A 13 -4.59 8.96 12.10
CA GLU A 13 -5.08 10.35 12.23
C GLU A 13 -6.07 10.67 11.11
N HIS A 14 -5.58 10.93 9.90
CA HIS A 14 -6.44 11.26 8.76
C HIS A 14 -5.95 10.59 7.48
N ARG A 15 -6.84 10.54 6.49
CA ARG A 15 -6.56 9.92 5.20
C ARG A 15 -5.75 10.85 4.33
N LEU A 16 -4.58 10.39 3.86
CA LEU A 16 -3.72 11.08 2.90
C LEU A 16 -4.13 10.79 1.45
N GLY A 17 -4.57 9.54 1.16
CA GLY A 17 -4.95 9.15 -0.19
C GLY A 17 -5.78 7.88 -0.22
N HIS A 18 -6.45 7.63 -1.35
CA HIS A 18 -7.22 6.42 -1.61
C HIS A 18 -6.91 5.93 -3.02
N GLY A 19 -6.51 4.66 -3.14
CA GLY A 19 -6.30 3.97 -4.41
C GLY A 19 -7.25 2.78 -4.57
N GLY A 20 -7.16 2.08 -5.70
CA GLY A 20 -8.04 0.96 -6.00
C GLY A 20 -7.99 -0.18 -4.99
N MET A 21 -6.80 -0.49 -4.44
CA MET A 21 -6.57 -1.63 -3.54
C MET A 21 -6.26 -1.24 -2.09
N ALA A 22 -5.88 0.01 -1.82
CA ALA A 22 -5.43 0.43 -0.50
C ALA A 22 -5.77 1.89 -0.21
N THR A 23 -5.85 2.20 1.08
CA THR A 23 -5.97 3.57 1.58
C THR A 23 -4.71 3.93 2.35
N VAL A 24 -4.21 5.15 2.14
CA VAL A 24 -3.04 5.67 2.86
C VAL A 24 -3.52 6.66 3.92
N TYR A 25 -3.05 6.47 5.14
CA TYR A 25 -3.34 7.33 6.29
C TYR A 25 -2.08 7.98 6.82
N LEU A 26 -2.17 9.22 7.29
CA LEU A 26 -1.23 9.74 8.26
C LEU A 26 -1.49 9.02 9.59
N ALA A 27 -0.42 8.64 10.27
CA ALA A 27 -0.49 7.99 11.57
C ALA A 27 0.68 8.42 12.45
N ARG A 28 0.50 8.30 13.77
CA ARG A 28 1.55 8.51 14.74
C ARG A 28 2.09 7.17 15.25
N ASP A 29 3.39 6.93 15.14
CA ASP A 29 4.08 5.83 15.81
C ASP A 29 4.27 6.21 17.28
N LEU A 30 3.38 5.76 18.16
CA LEU A 30 3.36 6.08 19.59
C LEU A 30 4.62 5.58 20.32
N LYS A 31 5.31 4.58 19.77
CA LYS A 31 6.54 4.04 20.37
C LYS A 31 7.76 4.90 20.08
N LEU A 32 7.82 5.50 18.89
CA LEU A 32 8.95 6.32 18.43
C LEU A 32 8.64 7.81 18.39
N ASP A 33 7.40 8.19 18.75
CA ASP A 33 6.89 9.56 18.79
C ASP A 33 7.15 10.33 17.49
N ARG A 34 6.73 9.73 16.36
CA ARG A 34 6.93 10.32 15.02
C ARG A 34 5.73 10.09 14.12
N GLU A 35 5.58 10.95 13.13
CA GLU A 35 4.63 10.75 12.03
C GLU A 35 5.11 9.67 11.06
N VAL A 36 4.18 8.87 10.56
CA VAL A 36 4.39 7.85 9.54
C VAL A 36 3.21 7.82 8.59
N ALA A 37 3.42 7.36 7.37
CA ALA A 37 2.33 7.02 6.47
C ALA A 37 2.03 5.53 6.58
N ILE A 38 0.74 5.17 6.65
CA ILE A 38 0.31 3.76 6.71
C ILE A 38 -0.57 3.47 5.51
N LYS A 39 -0.08 2.59 4.63
CA LYS A 39 -0.85 2.03 3.51
C LYS A 39 -1.55 0.78 4.00
N LEU A 40 -2.87 0.83 4.09
CA LEU A 40 -3.73 -0.24 4.60
C LEU A 40 -4.51 -0.85 3.44
N LEU A 41 -4.50 -2.19 3.30
CA LEU A 41 -5.30 -2.88 2.30
C LEU A 41 -6.79 -2.58 2.52
N ALA A 42 -7.52 -2.31 1.43
CA ALA A 42 -8.95 -2.00 1.51
C ALA A 42 -9.78 -3.23 1.92
N ASP A 43 -10.86 -3.01 2.68
CA ASP A 43 -11.71 -4.07 3.28
C ASP A 43 -12.23 -5.09 2.27
N ASN A 44 -12.58 -4.62 1.06
CA ASN A 44 -13.10 -5.48 -0.01
C ASN A 44 -12.07 -6.49 -0.56
N TYR A 45 -10.80 -6.36 -0.20
CA TYR A 45 -9.73 -7.28 -0.58
C TYR A 45 -9.18 -8.09 0.60
N ALA A 46 -9.67 -7.88 1.82
CA ALA A 46 -9.21 -8.61 3.01
C ALA A 46 -9.39 -10.13 2.88
N GLY A 47 -10.47 -10.58 2.21
CA GLY A 47 -10.74 -11.99 1.93
C GLY A 47 -10.00 -12.58 0.73
N ASP A 48 -9.23 -11.79 -0.02
CA ASP A 48 -8.50 -12.25 -1.21
C ASP A 48 -7.03 -12.54 -0.87
N ASP A 49 -6.72 -13.82 -0.67
CA ASP A 49 -5.36 -14.27 -0.33
C ASP A 49 -4.30 -13.90 -1.37
N GLU A 50 -4.67 -13.86 -2.64
CA GLU A 50 -3.78 -13.47 -3.73
C GLU A 50 -3.39 -12.00 -3.61
N VAL A 51 -4.38 -11.13 -3.39
CA VAL A 51 -4.15 -9.68 -3.21
C VAL A 51 -3.34 -9.43 -1.94
N ARG A 52 -3.63 -10.11 -0.82
CA ARG A 52 -2.86 -10.02 0.44
C ARG A 52 -1.40 -10.42 0.26
N LYS A 53 -1.13 -11.54 -0.43
CA LYS A 53 0.22 -12.01 -0.73
C LYS A 53 0.99 -11.02 -1.61
N ARG A 54 0.33 -10.44 -2.62
CA ARG A 54 0.92 -9.41 -3.50
C ARG A 54 1.28 -8.16 -2.72
N PHE A 55 0.36 -7.64 -1.93
CA PHE A 55 0.57 -6.47 -1.08
C PHE A 55 1.76 -6.66 -0.13
N SER A 56 1.83 -7.81 0.54
CA SER A 56 2.95 -8.16 1.44
C SER A 56 4.28 -8.35 0.69
N ARG A 57 4.24 -8.85 -0.56
CA ARG A 57 5.43 -8.98 -1.40
C ARG A 57 5.96 -7.61 -1.85
N GLU A 58 5.08 -6.70 -2.24
CA GLU A 58 5.41 -5.31 -2.59
C GLU A 58 6.16 -4.64 -1.42
N ALA A 59 5.58 -4.72 -0.22
CA ALA A 59 6.19 -4.18 0.98
C ALA A 59 7.62 -4.71 1.23
N ARG A 60 7.82 -6.02 1.12
CA ARG A 60 9.13 -6.66 1.33
C ARG A 60 10.18 -6.26 0.29
N LEU A 61 9.77 -6.01 -0.93
CA LEU A 61 10.67 -5.58 -2.01
C LEU A 61 11.02 -4.10 -1.86
N ALA A 62 10.05 -3.24 -1.56
CA ALA A 62 10.27 -1.84 -1.27
C ALA A 62 11.16 -1.63 -0.02
N ALA A 63 11.01 -2.47 1.02
CA ALA A 63 11.84 -2.42 2.22
C ALA A 63 13.34 -2.72 2.00
N ARG A 64 13.72 -3.26 0.83
CA ARG A 64 15.13 -3.47 0.46
C ARG A 64 15.80 -2.23 -0.13
N LEU A 65 15.01 -1.20 -0.42
CA LEU A 65 15.50 0.04 -1.00
C LEU A 65 15.79 1.03 0.13
N ASP A 66 17.05 1.46 0.19
CA ASP A 66 17.52 2.52 1.08
C ASP A 66 18.18 3.59 0.21
N HIS A 67 17.42 4.63 -0.12
CA HIS A 67 17.88 5.72 -0.99
C HIS A 67 17.11 7.01 -0.70
N PRO A 68 17.77 8.20 -0.70
CA PRO A 68 17.13 9.47 -0.38
C PRO A 68 15.92 9.81 -1.30
N ASN A 69 15.91 9.31 -2.52
CA ASN A 69 14.83 9.53 -3.49
C ASN A 69 13.82 8.36 -3.57
N VAL A 70 13.77 7.50 -2.56
CA VAL A 70 12.78 6.44 -2.42
C VAL A 70 12.13 6.56 -1.04
N VAL A 71 10.81 6.40 -0.97
CA VAL A 71 10.09 6.36 0.31
C VAL A 71 10.55 5.15 1.11
N GLN A 72 11.03 5.38 2.33
CA GLN A 72 11.52 4.33 3.20
C GLN A 72 10.38 3.53 3.82
N VAL A 73 10.40 2.21 3.69
CA VAL A 73 9.51 1.31 4.43
C VAL A 73 10.12 1.02 5.80
N PHE A 74 9.35 1.25 6.87
CA PHE A 74 9.79 1.08 8.25
C PHE A 74 9.34 -0.24 8.86
N ASP A 75 8.11 -0.68 8.52
CA ASP A 75 7.52 -1.88 9.11
C ASP A 75 6.41 -2.43 8.22
N VAL A 76 6.02 -3.67 8.44
CA VAL A 76 4.86 -4.31 7.83
C VAL A 76 4.14 -5.11 8.90
N GLY A 77 2.82 -5.06 8.87
CA GLY A 77 2.00 -5.78 9.84
C GLY A 77 0.69 -6.24 9.23
N GLU A 78 -0.12 -6.85 10.07
CA GLU A 78 -1.46 -7.33 9.75
C GLU A 78 -2.35 -7.13 10.97
N GLU A 79 -3.54 -6.57 10.76
CA GLU A 79 -4.58 -6.38 11.78
C GLU A 79 -5.92 -6.80 11.18
N ASP A 80 -6.69 -7.64 11.87
CA ASP A 80 -7.97 -8.16 11.42
C ASP A 80 -7.94 -8.73 9.99
N ASP A 81 -6.93 -9.57 9.69
CA ASP A 81 -6.65 -10.14 8.36
C ASP A 81 -6.35 -9.11 7.25
N ARG A 82 -6.05 -7.87 7.62
CA ARG A 82 -5.70 -6.79 6.70
C ARG A 82 -4.23 -6.41 6.84
N PRO A 83 -3.40 -6.70 5.84
CA PRO A 83 -2.02 -6.27 5.84
C PRO A 83 -1.91 -4.74 5.69
N TYR A 84 -0.92 -4.17 6.37
CA TYR A 84 -0.56 -2.76 6.28
C TYR A 84 0.96 -2.58 6.15
N ILE A 85 1.35 -1.47 5.54
CA ILE A 85 2.75 -1.06 5.35
C ILE A 85 2.94 0.27 6.07
N VAL A 86 3.93 0.34 6.96
CA VAL A 86 4.35 1.57 7.64
C VAL A 86 5.55 2.14 6.91
N MET A 87 5.47 3.38 6.48
CA MET A 87 6.49 4.02 5.66
C MET A 87 6.70 5.48 6.05
N GLU A 88 7.75 6.07 5.52
CA GLU A 88 8.08 7.48 5.65
C GLU A 88 6.88 8.36 5.24
N HIS A 89 6.48 9.29 6.11
CA HIS A 89 5.57 10.37 5.75
C HIS A 89 6.33 11.44 4.97
N VAL A 90 5.83 11.80 3.79
CA VAL A 90 6.39 12.86 2.93
C VAL A 90 5.34 13.96 2.80
N ASP A 91 5.63 15.12 3.35
CA ASP A 91 4.71 16.18 3.73
C ASP A 91 4.32 17.19 2.63
N GLY A 92 5.03 17.21 1.50
CA GLY A 92 4.83 18.21 0.42
C GLY A 92 3.87 17.77 -0.70
N GLY A 93 3.12 16.69 -0.51
CA GLY A 93 2.17 16.17 -1.50
C GLY A 93 2.82 15.50 -2.71
N THR A 94 2.04 15.29 -3.77
CA THR A 94 2.49 14.63 -5.00
C THR A 94 2.97 15.62 -6.05
N LEU A 95 3.80 15.15 -6.99
CA LEU A 95 4.16 15.93 -8.18
C LEU A 95 2.91 16.25 -9.03
N ALA A 96 1.91 15.36 -9.04
CA ALA A 96 0.63 15.61 -9.72
C ALA A 96 -0.11 16.81 -9.11
N ASP A 97 -0.17 16.92 -7.78
CA ASP A 97 -0.79 18.06 -7.10
C ASP A 97 -0.08 19.37 -7.47
N ARG A 98 1.25 19.29 -7.54
CA ARG A 98 2.08 20.43 -7.90
C ARG A 98 1.90 20.84 -9.36
N LEU A 99 1.68 19.92 -10.29
CA LEU A 99 1.39 20.21 -11.69
C LEU A 99 -0.02 20.80 -11.86
N ASN A 100 -1.02 20.20 -11.22
CA ASN A 100 -2.41 20.63 -11.29
C ASN A 100 -2.66 22.01 -10.63
N GLY A 101 -1.91 22.34 -9.60
CA GLY A 101 -2.00 23.64 -8.89
C GLY A 101 -1.32 24.82 -9.61
N ARG A 102 -0.62 24.60 -10.71
CA ARG A 102 0.16 25.64 -11.40
C ARG A 102 -0.54 26.18 -12.65
N LYS A 103 -0.55 27.52 -12.76
CA LYS A 103 -0.93 28.21 -13.99
C LYS A 103 0.23 28.35 -15.00
N ARG A 104 1.44 27.95 -14.66
CA ARG A 104 2.66 28.13 -15.46
C ARG A 104 3.56 26.90 -15.37
N ALA A 105 4.23 26.57 -16.46
CA ALA A 105 5.25 25.50 -16.50
C ALA A 105 6.31 25.67 -15.41
N MET A 106 6.87 24.57 -14.97
CA MET A 106 7.94 24.53 -13.98
C MET A 106 9.22 25.14 -14.56
N ALA A 107 10.02 25.81 -13.74
CA ALA A 107 11.30 26.31 -14.18
C ALA A 107 12.22 25.15 -14.62
N ARG A 108 12.93 25.35 -15.75
CA ARG A 108 13.81 24.31 -16.33
C ARG A 108 14.76 23.69 -15.29
N ALA A 109 15.44 24.52 -14.49
CA ALA A 109 16.38 24.02 -13.48
C ALA A 109 15.69 23.16 -12.40
N GLU A 110 14.47 23.53 -11.99
CA GLU A 110 13.66 22.73 -11.04
C GLU A 110 13.24 21.41 -11.66
N SER A 111 12.76 21.42 -12.91
CA SER A 111 12.37 20.22 -13.63
C SER A 111 13.56 19.25 -13.79
N LEU A 112 14.71 19.73 -14.21
CA LEU A 112 15.94 18.94 -14.36
C LEU A 112 16.39 18.34 -13.02
N ARG A 113 16.35 19.14 -11.94
CA ARG A 113 16.68 18.66 -10.60
C ARG A 113 15.77 17.49 -10.18
N LEU A 114 14.47 17.60 -10.38
CA LEU A 114 13.51 16.54 -10.04
C LEU A 114 13.69 15.30 -10.92
N LEU A 115 13.95 15.47 -12.21
CA LEU A 115 14.21 14.36 -13.13
C LEU A 115 15.52 13.62 -12.80
N CYS A 116 16.59 14.35 -12.42
CA CYS A 116 17.83 13.72 -11.96
C CYS A 116 17.60 12.92 -10.67
N GLN A 117 16.82 13.45 -9.72
CA GLN A 117 16.48 12.74 -8.48
C GLN A 117 15.62 11.49 -8.76
N LEU A 118 14.67 11.57 -9.68
CA LEU A 118 13.88 10.42 -10.15
C LEU A 118 14.79 9.34 -10.73
N CYS A 119 15.69 9.72 -11.64
CA CYS A 119 16.65 8.80 -12.24
C CYS A 119 17.59 8.15 -11.20
N ASP A 120 18.03 8.87 -10.19
CA ASP A 120 18.90 8.36 -9.12
C ASP A 120 18.17 7.29 -8.28
N GLY A 121 16.93 7.56 -7.87
CA GLY A 121 16.10 6.59 -7.14
C GLY A 121 15.81 5.33 -7.96
N LEU A 122 15.45 5.48 -9.23
CA LEU A 122 15.21 4.35 -10.13
C LEU A 122 16.51 3.57 -10.43
N ALA A 123 17.64 4.24 -10.65
CA ALA A 123 18.93 3.58 -10.85
C ALA A 123 19.32 2.73 -9.63
N HIS A 124 19.00 3.19 -8.40
CA HIS A 124 19.17 2.38 -7.20
C HIS A 124 18.27 1.14 -7.22
N ALA A 125 16.98 1.28 -7.54
CA ALA A 125 16.05 0.16 -7.65
C ALA A 125 16.47 -0.85 -8.74
N HIS A 126 16.84 -0.36 -9.94
CA HIS A 126 17.34 -1.19 -11.05
C HIS A 126 18.59 -1.99 -10.66
N SER A 127 19.51 -1.39 -9.88
CA SER A 127 20.70 -2.09 -9.35
C SER A 127 20.34 -3.27 -8.43
N LYS A 128 19.15 -3.22 -7.79
CA LYS A 128 18.58 -4.29 -6.97
C LYS A 128 17.65 -5.23 -7.77
N LYS A 129 17.63 -5.10 -9.11
CA LYS A 129 16.77 -5.85 -10.04
C LYS A 129 15.28 -5.62 -9.80
N LEU A 130 14.93 -4.44 -9.32
CA LEU A 130 13.56 -4.01 -9.10
C LEU A 130 13.20 -2.94 -10.12
N ILE A 131 12.15 -3.21 -10.93
CA ILE A 131 11.57 -2.30 -11.91
C ILE A 131 10.29 -1.74 -11.32
N HIS A 132 10.05 -0.42 -11.43
CA HIS A 132 8.90 0.24 -10.81
C HIS A 132 7.59 -0.05 -11.54
N ARG A 133 7.56 0.05 -12.88
CA ARG A 133 6.42 -0.28 -13.77
C ARG A 133 5.20 0.66 -13.68
N ASP A 134 5.16 1.60 -12.75
CA ASP A 134 4.04 2.55 -12.56
C ASP A 134 4.56 3.96 -12.21
N ILE A 135 5.61 4.43 -12.90
CA ILE A 135 6.10 5.80 -12.75
C ILE A 135 5.07 6.76 -13.34
N LYS A 136 4.61 7.69 -12.50
CA LYS A 136 3.67 8.76 -12.85
C LYS A 136 3.71 9.84 -11.77
N PRO A 137 3.27 11.08 -12.04
CA PRO A 137 3.34 12.17 -11.07
C PRO A 137 2.67 11.90 -9.72
N GLN A 138 1.63 11.04 -9.67
CA GLN A 138 0.94 10.64 -8.44
C GLN A 138 1.82 9.79 -7.51
N ASN A 139 2.80 9.06 -8.07
CA ASN A 139 3.71 8.19 -7.32
C ASN A 139 5.06 8.88 -7.02
N LEU A 140 5.16 10.18 -7.26
CA LEU A 140 6.33 11.00 -7.01
C LEU A 140 5.97 12.05 -5.94
N LEU A 141 6.42 11.80 -4.71
CA LEU A 141 6.16 12.69 -3.58
C LEU A 141 7.26 13.76 -3.48
N LEU A 142 6.91 14.92 -2.97
CA LEU A 142 7.84 16.02 -2.73
C LEU A 142 7.90 16.29 -1.24
N ARG A 143 9.10 16.36 -0.68
CA ARG A 143 9.28 16.76 0.72
C ARG A 143 9.26 18.28 0.81
N GLU A 144 8.47 18.83 1.74
CA GLU A 144 8.27 20.28 1.83
C GLU A 144 9.56 21.03 2.19
N SER A 145 10.34 20.48 3.12
CA SER A 145 11.51 21.16 3.70
C SER A 145 12.62 21.47 2.71
N ASP A 146 12.83 20.66 1.67
CA ASP A 146 13.93 20.81 0.70
C ASP A 146 13.52 20.55 -0.77
N GLY A 147 12.23 20.22 -1.00
CA GLY A 147 11.71 19.85 -2.31
C GLY A 147 12.33 18.56 -2.85
N CYS A 148 12.84 17.67 -2.00
CA CYS A 148 13.40 16.38 -2.41
C CYS A 148 12.29 15.48 -2.96
N LEU A 149 12.51 14.93 -4.18
CA LEU A 149 11.60 13.97 -4.77
C LEU A 149 11.81 12.59 -4.16
N LYS A 150 10.71 11.92 -3.84
CA LYS A 150 10.70 10.55 -3.33
C LYS A 150 9.74 9.67 -4.12
N ILE A 151 10.22 8.56 -4.62
CA ILE A 151 9.46 7.56 -5.36
C ILE A 151 8.71 6.68 -4.36
N THR A 152 7.40 6.51 -4.57
CA THR A 152 6.56 5.60 -3.78
C THR A 152 5.84 4.60 -4.68
N ASP A 153 5.22 3.58 -4.09
CA ASP A 153 4.34 2.63 -4.78
C ASP A 153 5.02 1.89 -5.94
N PHE A 154 6.09 1.14 -5.62
CA PHE A 154 6.71 0.24 -6.60
C PHE A 154 5.67 -0.80 -7.07
N GLY A 155 5.25 -0.71 -8.34
CA GLY A 155 4.11 -1.38 -8.96
C GLY A 155 4.23 -2.90 -9.13
N ILE A 156 4.69 -3.62 -8.08
CA ILE A 156 4.85 -5.08 -8.09
C ILE A 156 3.49 -5.78 -8.15
N ALA A 157 2.43 -5.14 -7.63
CA ALA A 157 1.06 -5.64 -7.74
C ALA A 157 0.58 -5.69 -9.20
N ARG A 158 1.01 -4.75 -10.06
CA ARG A 158 0.68 -4.72 -11.49
C ARG A 158 1.25 -5.88 -12.30
N ALA A 159 2.42 -6.38 -11.96
CA ALA A 159 3.00 -7.54 -12.65
C ALA A 159 2.10 -8.79 -12.62
N ALA A 160 1.14 -8.84 -11.70
CA ALA A 160 0.20 -9.93 -11.59
C ALA A 160 -1.21 -9.56 -12.10
N GLU A 161 -1.56 -8.27 -12.15
CA GLU A 161 -2.78 -7.80 -12.83
C GLU A 161 -2.65 -7.89 -14.35
N GLU A 162 -1.46 -7.75 -14.91
CA GLU A 162 -1.18 -7.98 -16.33
C GLU A 162 -1.62 -9.38 -16.75
N THR A 163 -1.35 -10.41 -15.91
CA THR A 163 -1.84 -11.78 -16.17
C THR A 163 -3.37 -11.93 -16.02
N ALA A 164 -4.01 -11.11 -15.19
CA ALA A 164 -5.46 -11.14 -14.97
C ALA A 164 -6.26 -10.21 -15.90
N ARG A 165 -5.63 -9.19 -16.50
CA ARG A 165 -6.24 -8.28 -17.49
C ARG A 165 -6.59 -8.96 -18.81
N LEU A 166 -5.88 -10.02 -19.18
CA LEU A 166 -6.20 -10.86 -20.35
C LEU A 166 -7.62 -11.45 -20.31
N THR A 167 -8.28 -11.45 -19.14
CA THR A 167 -9.62 -12.05 -18.95
C THR A 167 -10.76 -11.05 -18.79
N ARG A 168 -10.50 -9.71 -18.72
CA ARG A 168 -11.55 -8.69 -18.54
C ARG A 168 -11.38 -7.51 -19.48
N PRO A 169 -12.02 -7.49 -20.66
CA PRO A 169 -12.08 -6.29 -21.50
C PRO A 169 -12.98 -5.22 -20.84
N GLY A 170 -12.50 -3.99 -20.66
CA GLY A 170 -13.37 -2.85 -20.44
C GLY A 170 -13.13 -1.89 -19.28
N LYS A 171 -11.92 -1.80 -18.69
CA LYS A 171 -11.63 -0.68 -17.76
C LYS A 171 -10.25 -0.09 -18.01
N VAL A 172 -10.17 0.77 -19.02
CA VAL A 172 -9.07 1.71 -19.24
C VAL A 172 -9.48 3.04 -18.63
N ILE A 173 -8.85 3.45 -17.52
CA ILE A 173 -9.07 4.79 -16.96
C ILE A 173 -7.71 5.39 -16.60
N GLY A 174 -7.23 6.32 -17.44
CA GLY A 174 -6.31 7.40 -17.06
C GLY A 174 -4.83 7.07 -16.75
N THR A 175 -4.46 5.80 -16.56
CA THR A 175 -3.08 5.44 -16.18
C THR A 175 -2.23 4.98 -17.36
N ASP A 176 -2.86 4.68 -18.49
CA ASP A 176 -2.20 4.09 -19.66
C ASP A 176 -1.25 5.06 -20.38
N HIS A 177 -1.40 6.37 -20.13
CA HIS A 177 -0.57 7.43 -20.72
C HIS A 177 0.94 7.29 -20.39
N TYR A 178 1.27 6.79 -19.20
CA TYR A 178 2.67 6.59 -18.74
C TYR A 178 3.19 5.20 -19.05
N MET A 179 2.35 4.28 -19.54
CA MET A 179 2.77 2.91 -19.82
C MET A 179 3.55 2.83 -21.12
N ALA A 180 4.67 2.12 -21.07
CA ALA A 180 5.43 1.81 -22.26
C ALA A 180 4.63 0.85 -23.18
N PRO A 181 4.81 0.94 -24.53
CA PRO A 181 4.10 0.08 -25.49
C PRO A 181 4.23 -1.41 -25.18
N GLU A 182 5.41 -1.86 -24.78
CA GLU A 182 5.67 -3.26 -24.43
C GLU A 182 4.93 -3.72 -23.14
N GLN A 183 4.56 -2.80 -22.25
CA GLN A 183 3.71 -3.13 -21.09
C GLN A 183 2.25 -3.38 -21.49
N LEU A 184 1.80 -2.74 -22.58
CA LEU A 184 0.46 -2.91 -23.12
C LEU A 184 0.36 -4.16 -24.00
N ALA A 185 1.47 -4.57 -24.63
CA ALA A 185 1.56 -5.68 -25.59
C ALA A 185 2.08 -6.99 -24.97
N ASP A 186 2.12 -7.14 -23.62
CA ASP A 186 2.70 -8.31 -22.92
C ASP A 186 4.14 -8.63 -23.34
N GLY A 187 4.91 -7.60 -23.65
CA GLY A 187 6.32 -7.72 -24.04
C GLY A 187 7.26 -8.02 -22.87
N ASN A 188 8.55 -8.14 -23.16
CA ASN A 188 9.58 -8.34 -22.15
C ASN A 188 9.79 -7.08 -21.31
N ILE A 189 9.48 -7.13 -20.03
CA ILE A 189 9.60 -6.01 -19.11
C ILE A 189 11.04 -5.86 -18.63
N THR A 190 11.68 -4.77 -19.06
CA THR A 190 13.04 -4.39 -18.68
C THR A 190 13.04 -3.01 -18.00
N PRO A 191 14.16 -2.50 -17.44
CA PRO A 191 14.26 -1.13 -16.94
C PRO A 191 13.85 -0.03 -17.93
N ALA A 192 13.82 -0.33 -19.24
CA ALA A 192 13.41 0.59 -20.28
C ALA A 192 11.93 1.02 -20.18
N VAL A 193 11.06 0.28 -19.47
CA VAL A 193 9.68 0.72 -19.21
C VAL A 193 9.65 1.92 -18.28
N ASP A 194 10.50 1.94 -17.25
CA ASP A 194 10.61 3.08 -16.33
C ASP A 194 11.25 4.28 -17.04
N VAL A 195 12.17 4.04 -17.98
CA VAL A 195 12.77 5.10 -18.82
C VAL A 195 11.70 5.76 -19.70
N TYR A 196 10.80 4.97 -20.30
CA TYR A 196 9.69 5.51 -21.08
C TYR A 196 8.79 6.39 -20.22
N ALA A 197 8.37 5.89 -19.06
CA ALA A 197 7.55 6.64 -18.10
C ALA A 197 8.25 7.93 -17.63
N CYS A 198 9.57 7.89 -17.39
CA CYS A 198 10.36 9.11 -17.12
C CYS A 198 10.33 10.10 -18.28
N GLY A 199 10.33 9.62 -19.52
CA GLY A 199 10.18 10.45 -20.72
C GLY A 199 8.84 11.19 -20.73
N VAL A 200 7.74 10.52 -20.42
CA VAL A 200 6.41 11.12 -20.31
C VAL A 200 6.37 12.17 -19.19
N VAL A 201 6.87 11.83 -18.00
CA VAL A 201 6.97 12.78 -16.88
C VAL A 201 7.85 13.98 -17.24
N ALA A 202 8.95 13.77 -17.97
CA ALA A 202 9.83 14.85 -18.41
C ALA A 202 9.13 15.78 -19.42
N ASP A 203 8.30 15.23 -20.30
CA ASP A 203 7.51 16.01 -21.25
C ASP A 203 6.51 16.94 -20.57
N GLU A 204 5.89 16.48 -19.50
CA GLU A 204 4.96 17.27 -18.67
C GLU A 204 5.66 18.31 -17.79
N LEU A 205 6.88 18.02 -17.31
CA LEU A 205 7.61 18.90 -16.40
C LEU A 205 8.36 20.03 -17.11
N LEU A 206 8.95 19.70 -18.25
CA LEU A 206 9.82 20.63 -18.98
C LEU A 206 8.99 21.65 -19.78
N PRO A 207 9.45 22.91 -19.85
CA PRO A 207 8.80 23.92 -20.69
C PRO A 207 8.89 23.53 -22.18
N GLU A 208 7.98 24.06 -23.00
CA GLU A 208 7.94 23.83 -24.45
C GLU A 208 9.24 24.26 -25.16
N ASP A 209 9.85 25.36 -24.69
CA ASP A 209 11.12 25.92 -25.19
C ASP A 209 12.37 25.29 -24.56
N ARG A 210 12.27 24.03 -24.16
CA ARG A 210 13.30 23.25 -23.43
C ARG A 210 14.68 23.13 -24.10
N GLY A 211 14.82 23.53 -25.36
CA GLY A 211 16.04 23.42 -26.14
C GLY A 211 16.14 22.08 -26.91
N ALA A 212 17.06 22.02 -27.88
CA ALA A 212 17.17 20.88 -28.80
C ALA A 212 17.63 19.59 -28.08
N GLU A 213 18.62 19.71 -27.18
CA GLU A 213 19.21 18.58 -26.45
C GLU A 213 18.18 17.89 -25.55
N LEU A 214 17.38 18.63 -24.78
CA LEU A 214 16.34 18.02 -23.93
C LEU A 214 15.20 17.43 -24.77
N ARG A 215 14.87 18.03 -25.93
CA ARG A 215 13.91 17.41 -26.84
C ARG A 215 14.40 16.07 -27.37
N GLU A 216 15.69 15.96 -27.70
CA GLU A 216 16.31 14.72 -28.15
C GLU A 216 16.29 13.66 -27.04
N ILE A 217 16.67 14.02 -25.80
CA ILE A 217 16.65 13.11 -24.65
C ILE A 217 15.23 12.60 -24.39
N VAL A 218 14.23 13.48 -24.33
CA VAL A 218 12.83 13.09 -24.14
C VAL A 218 12.35 12.23 -25.30
N GLY A 219 12.60 12.64 -26.54
CA GLY A 219 12.24 11.87 -27.73
C GLY A 219 12.87 10.48 -27.74
N ARG A 220 14.10 10.34 -27.27
CA ARG A 220 14.75 9.03 -27.14
C ARG A 220 14.08 8.16 -26.06
N CYS A 221 13.65 8.72 -24.92
CA CYS A 221 12.90 7.96 -23.91
C CYS A 221 11.59 7.40 -24.47
N LEU A 222 10.93 8.14 -25.36
CA LEU A 222 9.60 7.83 -25.91
C LEU A 222 9.62 6.96 -27.19
N ARG A 223 10.77 6.40 -27.57
CA ARG A 223 10.84 5.46 -28.70
C ARG A 223 9.98 4.23 -28.46
N GLU A 224 9.34 3.72 -29.50
CA GLU A 224 8.52 2.50 -29.42
C GLU A 224 9.36 1.29 -29.07
N ASP A 225 10.51 1.10 -29.78
CA ASP A 225 11.45 0.02 -29.48
C ASP A 225 12.22 0.33 -28.18
N PRO A 226 12.10 -0.50 -27.12
CA PRO A 226 12.82 -0.33 -25.87
C PRO A 226 14.35 -0.34 -26.04
N ASN A 227 14.89 -0.98 -27.10
CA ASN A 227 16.32 -1.02 -27.37
C ASN A 227 16.87 0.31 -27.92
N GLU A 228 16.03 1.17 -28.48
CA GLU A 228 16.41 2.51 -28.95
C GLU A 228 16.43 3.54 -27.83
N ARG A 229 15.84 3.24 -26.67
CA ARG A 229 15.83 4.10 -25.48
C ARG A 229 17.17 4.08 -24.75
N PHE A 230 17.24 4.78 -23.62
CA PHE A 230 18.31 4.56 -22.65
C PHE A 230 18.12 3.18 -22.01
N SER A 231 19.21 2.46 -21.76
CA SER A 231 19.17 1.09 -21.21
C SER A 231 18.59 1.02 -19.80
N ASP A 232 18.76 2.09 -19.01
CA ASP A 232 18.31 2.20 -17.63
C ASP A 232 18.23 3.66 -17.20
N ALA A 233 17.70 3.89 -16.00
CA ALA A 233 17.57 5.23 -15.42
C ALA A 233 18.93 5.89 -15.14
N ARG A 234 20.00 5.12 -14.93
CA ARG A 234 21.35 5.68 -14.71
C ARG A 234 21.87 6.37 -15.97
N SER A 235 21.70 5.73 -17.13
CA SER A 235 22.14 6.30 -18.41
C SER A 235 21.30 7.53 -18.79
N LEU A 236 20.01 7.54 -18.51
CA LEU A 236 19.15 8.72 -18.66
C LEU A 236 19.58 9.85 -17.73
N GLY A 237 19.82 9.57 -16.46
CA GLY A 237 20.26 10.57 -15.47
C GLY A 237 21.59 11.20 -15.82
N ALA A 238 22.54 10.43 -16.40
CA ALA A 238 23.81 10.96 -16.90
C ALA A 238 23.60 11.97 -18.05
N ALA A 239 22.74 11.64 -19.03
CA ALA A 239 22.44 12.54 -20.14
C ALA A 239 21.75 13.84 -19.68
N LEU A 240 20.82 13.76 -18.71
CA LEU A 240 20.18 14.95 -18.14
C LEU A 240 21.18 15.84 -17.37
N ALA A 241 22.12 15.24 -16.64
CA ALA A 241 23.14 15.97 -15.89
C ALA A 241 24.15 16.70 -16.80
N GLU A 242 24.42 16.18 -17.99
CA GLU A 242 25.28 16.85 -18.98
C GLU A 242 24.63 18.15 -19.48
N VAL A 243 23.32 18.13 -19.75
CA VAL A 243 22.56 19.31 -20.24
C VAL A 243 22.43 20.39 -19.13
N ASP A 244 22.41 20.00 -17.87
CA ASP A 244 22.36 20.89 -16.70
C ASP A 244 23.73 21.54 -16.36
N GLY A 245 24.77 21.29 -17.17
CA GLY A 245 26.12 21.79 -16.91
C GLY A 245 26.78 21.22 -15.65
N GLY A 246 26.28 20.11 -15.15
CA GLY A 246 26.77 19.42 -13.98
C GLY A 246 26.28 19.98 -12.63
N GLU A 247 25.47 21.05 -12.60
CA GLU A 247 24.93 21.64 -11.37
C GLU A 247 23.95 20.68 -10.66
N GLY A 248 23.06 20.00 -11.40
CA GLY A 248 22.15 19.00 -10.85
C GLY A 248 22.89 17.82 -10.21
N ALA A 249 23.98 17.35 -10.81
CA ALA A 249 24.83 16.30 -10.25
C ALA A 249 25.54 16.73 -8.95
N ALA A 250 25.87 18.01 -8.82
CA ALA A 250 26.49 18.55 -7.60
C ALA A 250 25.49 18.62 -6.44
N VAL A 251 24.23 18.99 -6.70
CA VAL A 251 23.15 19.00 -5.71
C VAL A 251 22.86 17.58 -5.21
N VAL A 252 22.79 16.60 -6.10
CA VAL A 252 22.57 15.19 -5.74
C VAL A 252 23.74 14.65 -4.89
N ARG A 253 24.99 14.98 -5.22
CA ARG A 253 26.17 14.63 -4.38
C ARG A 253 26.08 15.27 -2.99
N ARG A 254 25.62 16.52 -2.89
CA ARG A 254 25.50 17.25 -1.61
C ARG A 254 24.43 16.62 -0.71
N ILE A 255 23.29 16.20 -1.27
CA ILE A 255 22.25 15.46 -0.55
C ILE A 255 22.77 14.11 -0.06
N LYS A 256 23.49 13.35 -0.89
CA LYS A 256 24.14 12.09 -0.50
C LYS A 256 25.16 12.26 0.61
N SER A 257 25.88 13.40 0.67
CA SER A 257 26.86 13.68 1.75
C SER A 257 26.19 14.06 3.07
N GLN A 258 25.01 14.69 3.02
CA GLN A 258 24.26 15.09 4.22
C GLN A 258 23.43 13.94 4.80
N ALA A 259 22.98 12.97 3.96
CA ALA A 259 22.27 11.78 4.39
C ALA A 259 23.15 10.70 5.04
N ARG A 260 24.47 10.88 5.10
CA ARG A 260 25.34 10.06 5.96
C ARG A 260 25.08 10.42 7.42
N THR A 261 24.06 9.81 8.00
CA THR A 261 23.88 9.76 9.46
C THR A 261 25.20 9.37 10.12
N LYS A 262 25.65 10.16 11.10
CA LYS A 262 26.74 9.77 11.98
C LYS A 262 26.48 8.36 12.48
N PRO A 263 27.44 7.42 12.39
CA PRO A 263 27.28 6.11 13.03
C PRO A 263 26.97 6.34 14.51
N LEU A 264 25.92 5.68 15.03
CA LEU A 264 25.75 5.60 16.48
C LEU A 264 27.04 5.06 17.10
N PRO A 265 27.47 5.61 18.26
CA PRO A 265 28.67 5.10 18.93
C PRO A 265 28.50 3.60 19.19
N ALA A 266 29.48 2.82 18.77
CA ALA A 266 29.56 1.38 19.02
C ALA A 266 29.54 1.14 20.55
N GLY A 267 28.40 0.70 21.08
CA GLY A 267 28.23 0.45 22.52
C GLY A 267 26.82 0.28 23.01
N ALA A 268 25.82 0.69 22.24
CA ALA A 268 24.42 0.47 22.60
C ALA A 268 23.89 -0.83 21.95
N THR A 269 24.27 -1.98 22.48
CA THR A 269 23.60 -3.24 22.20
C THR A 269 22.25 -3.26 22.91
N ALA A 270 21.23 -2.66 22.30
CA ALA A 270 19.86 -2.97 22.65
C ALA A 270 19.61 -4.44 22.24
N SER A 271 19.60 -5.34 23.21
CA SER A 271 19.23 -6.74 22.98
C SER A 271 17.76 -6.78 22.51
N TRP A 272 17.56 -7.05 21.24
CA TRP A 272 16.22 -7.30 20.68
C TRP A 272 15.65 -8.58 21.33
N PRO A 273 14.43 -8.56 21.87
CA PRO A 273 13.82 -9.79 22.38
C PRO A 273 13.69 -10.80 21.24
N ASN A 274 14.19 -12.00 21.49
CA ASN A 274 14.14 -13.12 20.55
C ASN A 274 12.66 -13.43 20.19
N PRO A 275 12.27 -13.55 18.91
CA PRO A 275 10.91 -13.90 18.50
C PRO A 275 10.35 -15.15 19.20
N ALA A 276 11.23 -16.09 19.63
CA ALA A 276 10.84 -17.28 20.41
C ALA A 276 10.31 -16.94 21.82
N ASP A 277 10.72 -15.81 22.43
CA ASP A 277 10.28 -15.41 23.77
C ASP A 277 8.90 -14.73 23.73
N THR A 278 8.57 -14.05 22.63
CA THR A 278 7.24 -13.47 22.44
C THR A 278 6.16 -14.53 22.20
N ALA A 279 6.48 -15.62 21.52
CA ALA A 279 5.57 -16.75 21.32
C ALA A 279 5.27 -17.48 22.65
N ARG A 280 6.27 -17.68 23.53
CA ARG A 280 6.09 -18.27 24.87
C ARG A 280 5.23 -17.39 25.77
N ARG A 281 5.37 -16.06 25.73
CA ARG A 281 4.53 -15.15 26.54
C ARG A 281 3.06 -15.17 26.09
N ARG A 282 2.77 -15.26 24.79
CA ARG A 282 1.39 -15.35 24.27
C ARG A 282 0.71 -16.67 24.67
N HIS A 283 1.45 -17.77 24.70
CA HIS A 283 0.90 -19.07 25.13
C HIS A 283 0.57 -19.08 26.62
N SER A 284 1.42 -18.50 27.49
CA SER A 284 1.19 -18.41 28.94
C SER A 284 0.00 -17.48 29.29
N LEU A 285 -0.23 -16.41 28.53
CA LEU A 285 -1.36 -15.51 28.75
C LEU A 285 -2.70 -16.19 28.39
N ARG A 286 -2.76 -16.92 27.26
CA ARG A 286 -3.94 -17.68 26.84
C ARG A 286 -4.31 -18.79 27.82
N VAL A 287 -3.32 -19.49 28.36
CA VAL A 287 -3.54 -20.53 29.40
C VAL A 287 -4.05 -19.90 30.70
N ARG A 288 -3.54 -18.75 31.12
CA ARG A 288 -4.00 -18.04 32.32
C ARG A 288 -5.43 -17.50 32.17
N VAL A 289 -5.78 -16.93 31.01
CA VAL A 289 -7.14 -16.45 30.72
C VAL A 289 -8.13 -17.62 30.70
N ALA A 290 -7.78 -18.74 30.06
CA ALA A 290 -8.62 -19.95 30.05
C ALA A 290 -8.84 -20.53 31.46
N ALA A 291 -7.81 -20.52 32.31
CA ALA A 291 -7.93 -20.97 33.71
C ALA A 291 -8.84 -20.03 34.55
N ILE A 292 -8.78 -18.72 34.33
CA ILE A 292 -9.67 -17.76 35.03
C ILE A 292 -11.12 -17.94 34.57
N VAL A 293 -11.37 -18.11 33.29
CA VAL A 293 -12.73 -18.34 32.74
C VAL A 293 -13.31 -19.66 33.28
N ALA A 294 -12.51 -20.73 33.38
CA ALA A 294 -12.92 -22.02 33.93
C ALA A 294 -13.24 -21.90 35.45
N ALA A 295 -12.44 -21.15 36.19
CA ALA A 295 -12.69 -20.91 37.60
C ALA A 295 -13.97 -20.11 37.86
N LEU A 296 -14.25 -19.07 37.05
CA LEU A 296 -15.49 -18.29 37.14
C LEU A 296 -16.72 -19.13 36.77
N ALA A 297 -16.63 -20.02 35.80
CA ALA A 297 -17.70 -20.94 35.43
C ALA A 297 -18.03 -21.93 36.54
N LEU A 298 -17.02 -22.45 37.26
CA LEU A 298 -17.22 -23.32 38.44
C LEU A 298 -17.88 -22.59 39.63
N VAL A 299 -17.52 -21.32 39.86
CA VAL A 299 -18.15 -20.49 40.90
C VAL A 299 -19.60 -20.21 40.54
N ALA A 300 -19.92 -19.90 39.29
CA ALA A 300 -21.30 -19.68 38.82
C ALA A 300 -22.17 -20.96 38.95
N ALA A 301 -21.61 -22.13 38.57
CA ALA A 301 -22.30 -23.42 38.73
C ALA A 301 -22.57 -23.75 40.24
N GLY A 302 -21.60 -23.47 41.12
CA GLY A 302 -21.78 -23.64 42.57
C GLY A 302 -22.85 -22.73 43.14
N LEU A 303 -22.96 -21.51 42.66
CA LEU A 303 -23.98 -20.55 43.10
C LEU A 303 -25.39 -20.95 42.66
N ILE A 304 -25.53 -21.55 41.47
CA ILE A 304 -26.81 -22.06 40.95
C ILE A 304 -27.30 -23.27 41.77
N VAL A 305 -26.40 -24.15 42.18
CA VAL A 305 -26.73 -25.30 43.05
C VAL A 305 -27.09 -24.86 44.46
N ALA A 306 -26.45 -23.80 45.00
CA ALA A 306 -26.74 -23.28 46.34
C ALA A 306 -28.06 -22.50 46.45
N LEU A 307 -28.57 -21.94 45.34
CA LEU A 307 -29.83 -21.19 45.29
C LEU A 307 -31.04 -22.01 44.82
N GLY A 308 -30.85 -23.30 44.46
CA GLY A 308 -31.85 -24.17 43.87
C GLY A 308 -32.52 -25.18 44.77
N SER A 309 -32.33 -25.13 46.14
CA SER A 309 -32.95 -26.08 47.05
C SER A 309 -33.96 -25.37 47.97
N ASP A 310 -35.15 -25.09 47.43
CA ASP A 310 -36.37 -25.07 48.27
C ASP A 310 -37.63 -25.09 47.37
N GLY A 311 -38.57 -26.02 47.72
CA GLY A 311 -39.95 -25.96 47.28
C GLY A 311 -40.42 -27.06 46.35
N GLY A 312 -41.02 -28.12 46.91
CA GLY A 312 -41.71 -29.24 46.24
C GLY A 312 -43.07 -28.86 45.68
N PRO A 313 -43.96 -29.86 45.38
CA PRO A 313 -44.59 -30.00 44.07
C PRO A 313 -46.04 -29.58 43.98
N ASP A 314 -46.44 -29.06 42.81
CA ASP A 314 -47.87 -29.19 42.42
C ASP A 314 -48.02 -29.13 40.87
N SER A 315 -48.65 -30.16 40.34
CA SER A 315 -49.16 -30.29 38.96
C SER A 315 -50.65 -29.97 38.94
N PRO A 316 -51.37 -29.97 37.84
CA PRO A 316 -51.12 -29.52 36.45
C PRO A 316 -52.21 -28.59 35.90
N THR A 317 -52.00 -27.85 34.85
CA THR A 317 -53.10 -27.48 33.92
C THR A 317 -52.62 -27.20 32.51
N ARG A 318 -53.31 -27.82 31.58
CA ARG A 318 -53.34 -27.81 30.15
C ARG A 318 -53.61 -26.41 29.56
N ALA A 319 -52.89 -25.97 28.57
CA ALA A 319 -53.50 -25.17 27.48
C ALA A 319 -52.60 -25.19 26.23
N ASP A 320 -53.24 -25.43 25.10
CA ASP A 320 -52.79 -25.40 23.71
C ASP A 320 -51.93 -24.18 23.34
N GLY A 321 -50.86 -24.42 22.63
CA GLY A 321 -50.04 -23.40 21.96
C GLY A 321 -49.51 -23.92 20.62
N ALA A 322 -50.10 -23.46 19.56
CA ALA A 322 -49.79 -23.84 18.18
C ALA A 322 -48.30 -23.82 17.87
N LYS A 323 -47.79 -24.92 17.29
CA LYS A 323 -46.44 -25.02 16.74
C LYS A 323 -46.30 -24.07 15.56
N GLN A 324 -45.47 -23.05 15.67
CA GLN A 324 -44.94 -22.32 14.51
C GLN A 324 -44.08 -23.29 13.66
N PRO A 325 -44.21 -23.26 12.33
CA PRO A 325 -43.37 -24.06 11.47
C PRO A 325 -41.91 -23.60 11.57
N PRO A 326 -40.93 -24.51 11.40
CA PRO A 326 -39.52 -24.15 11.48
C PRO A 326 -39.16 -23.15 10.38
N ARG A 327 -38.38 -22.14 10.71
CA ARG A 327 -37.89 -21.14 9.77
C ARG A 327 -36.98 -21.80 8.73
N PRO A 328 -37.15 -21.49 7.43
CA PRO A 328 -36.29 -22.03 6.40
C PRO A 328 -34.84 -21.56 6.61
N THR A 329 -33.91 -22.51 6.70
CA THR A 329 -32.47 -22.27 6.89
C THR A 329 -31.66 -22.26 5.59
N VAL A 330 -32.30 -22.53 4.44
CA VAL A 330 -31.62 -22.63 3.14
C VAL A 330 -32.16 -21.56 2.21
N VAL A 331 -31.25 -20.82 1.59
CA VAL A 331 -31.60 -19.81 0.57
C VAL A 331 -32.09 -20.54 -0.70
N PRO A 332 -33.30 -20.21 -1.22
CA PRO A 332 -33.81 -20.82 -2.44
C PRO A 332 -32.91 -20.52 -3.65
N ARG A 333 -32.75 -21.52 -4.53
CA ARG A 333 -32.04 -21.36 -5.80
C ARG A 333 -33.00 -21.82 -6.92
N SER A 334 -33.16 -20.96 -7.91
CA SER A 334 -33.93 -21.25 -9.13
C SER A 334 -33.10 -20.88 -10.36
N ASP A 335 -33.24 -21.61 -11.43
CA ASP A 335 -32.55 -21.34 -12.70
C ASP A 335 -33.22 -20.19 -13.51
N ASP A 336 -34.41 -19.73 -13.10
CA ASP A 336 -35.08 -18.54 -13.65
C ASP A 336 -34.77 -17.30 -12.78
N PRO A 337 -34.10 -16.28 -13.32
CA PRO A 337 -33.73 -15.06 -12.58
C PRO A 337 -34.93 -14.30 -11.99
N ALA A 338 -36.08 -14.31 -12.67
CA ALA A 338 -37.29 -13.61 -12.20
C ALA A 338 -37.98 -14.35 -11.04
N GLN A 339 -37.95 -15.69 -11.06
CA GLN A 339 -38.45 -16.51 -9.97
C GLN A 339 -37.51 -16.46 -8.77
N GLN A 340 -36.22 -16.52 -8.97
CA GLN A 340 -35.22 -16.42 -7.91
C GLN A 340 -35.30 -15.09 -7.14
N ALA A 341 -35.54 -13.98 -7.83
CA ALA A 341 -35.68 -12.66 -7.17
C ALA A 341 -36.93 -12.62 -6.27
N ARG A 342 -38.05 -13.24 -6.67
CA ARG A 342 -39.26 -13.31 -5.86
C ARG A 342 -39.06 -14.19 -4.62
N GLU A 343 -38.50 -15.37 -4.78
CA GLU A 343 -38.26 -16.33 -3.69
C GLU A 343 -37.24 -15.78 -2.67
N LEU A 344 -36.24 -15.06 -3.14
CA LEU A 344 -35.26 -14.36 -2.26
C LEU A 344 -35.93 -13.22 -1.46
N ALA A 345 -36.83 -12.45 -2.10
CA ALA A 345 -37.55 -11.38 -1.42
C ALA A 345 -38.51 -11.92 -0.33
N ASP A 346 -39.18 -13.06 -0.60
CA ASP A 346 -40.06 -13.70 0.38
C ASP A 346 -39.29 -14.36 1.52
N PHE A 347 -38.11 -14.96 1.23
CA PHE A 347 -37.18 -15.47 2.24
C PHE A 347 -36.67 -14.35 3.19
N LEU A 348 -36.27 -13.22 2.64
CA LEU A 348 -35.83 -12.07 3.44
C LEU A 348 -36.95 -11.47 4.30
N ARG A 349 -38.17 -11.40 3.79
CA ARG A 349 -39.36 -10.97 4.56
C ARG A 349 -39.69 -11.93 5.70
N ALA A 350 -39.49 -13.24 5.52
CA ALA A 350 -39.74 -14.24 6.56
C ALA A 350 -38.68 -14.19 7.68
N GLN A 351 -37.45 -13.71 7.40
CA GLN A 351 -36.38 -13.54 8.38
C GLN A 351 -36.50 -12.23 9.17
N SER A 352 -37.18 -11.21 8.67
CA SER A 352 -37.34 -9.90 9.29
C SER A 352 -38.58 -9.75 10.20
N ARG A 353 -39.33 -10.83 10.38
CA ARG A 353 -40.41 -10.95 11.35
C ARG A 353 -40.02 -11.94 12.46
#